data_7e6e2c804ac46588e7ed4717f94a3f25
#
_entry.id   7e6e2c804ac46588e7ed4717f94a3f25
#
_cell.length_a   1.000
_cell.length_b   1.000
_cell.length_c   1.000
_cell.angle_alpha   90.00
_cell.angle_beta   90.00
_cell.angle_gamma   90.00
#
_symmetry.space_group_name_H-M   'P 1'
#
loop_
_entity.id
_entity.type
_entity.pdbx_description
1 polymer ?
#
loop_
_entity_poly.entity_id
_entity_poly.type
_entity_poly.pdbx_seq_one_letter_code
_entity_poly.pdbx_strand_id
1 'polypeptide(L)'
;YFSRQKAGVIGVDVVDEMLEASRKNFIEAEAQNPWFKSDFVDLKKGDAMNLPVENNSIDVAAQNCLFNIFKADDLKQAIAEMYRVLKPHGRLVMSDPTCEQPMNEALRNDDRLRALCLSGSLPIAEYVKMLTDAGFGTIEIRARKPYRILDPVHYPTDELIYIESIEVAAIKDPMPEDGPCVFTGKAAIYYGSEDYFDDNKGHVLLKNQPIAICDKTAAALQALGRDDIY
;
A
#
# COMPACT_ATOMS: atom_id res chain seq x y z
N TYR A 1 16.56 3.43 8.80
CA TYR A 1 16.65 4.65 7.98
C TYR A 1 15.48 5.60 8.17
N PHE A 2 14.38 5.17 8.82
CA PHE A 2 13.16 5.98 8.95
C PHE A 2 13.32 7.15 9.92
N SER A 3 14.02 6.93 11.03
CA SER A 3 14.32 7.99 11.99
C SER A 3 15.62 7.69 12.74
N ARG A 4 16.34 8.74 13.11
CA ARG A 4 17.50 8.66 14.02
C ARG A 4 17.24 9.44 15.31
N GLN A 5 15.96 9.64 15.64
CA GLN A 5 15.52 10.28 16.86
C GLN A 5 15.05 9.21 17.85
N LYS A 6 15.21 9.46 19.12
CA LYS A 6 14.68 8.60 20.18
C LYS A 6 13.18 8.43 20.02
N ALA A 7 12.70 7.17 20.06
CA ALA A 7 11.30 6.81 19.80
C ALA A 7 10.73 7.37 18.48
N GLY A 8 11.59 7.64 17.48
CA GLY A 8 11.18 8.15 16.19
C GLY A 8 10.54 7.09 15.28
N VAL A 9 10.58 5.82 15.70
CA VAL A 9 9.88 4.69 15.07
C VAL A 9 9.08 3.98 16.15
N ILE A 10 7.81 3.66 15.87
CA ILE A 10 6.97 2.83 16.73
C ILE A 10 6.81 1.47 16.04
N GLY A 11 7.23 0.39 16.71
CA GLY A 11 6.96 -0.97 16.29
C GLY A 11 5.81 -1.55 17.12
N VAL A 12 4.80 -2.11 16.46
CA VAL A 12 3.63 -2.69 17.11
C VAL A 12 3.52 -4.16 16.73
N ASP A 13 3.37 -5.03 17.71
CA ASP A 13 3.08 -6.45 17.51
C ASP A 13 2.15 -6.94 18.62
N VAL A 14 1.30 -7.92 18.32
CA VAL A 14 0.40 -8.54 19.28
C VAL A 14 1.07 -9.67 20.08
N VAL A 15 2.20 -10.20 19.58
CA VAL A 15 2.92 -11.36 20.11
C VAL A 15 4.11 -10.91 20.96
N ASP A 16 4.11 -11.24 22.25
CA ASP A 16 5.16 -10.84 23.19
C ASP A 16 6.54 -11.39 22.80
N GLU A 17 6.59 -12.64 22.32
CA GLU A 17 7.82 -13.30 21.87
C GLU A 17 8.47 -12.56 20.70
N MET A 18 7.65 -12.02 19.78
CA MET A 18 8.14 -11.23 18.65
C MET A 18 8.70 -9.89 19.10
N LEU A 19 8.05 -9.24 20.06
CA LEU A 19 8.55 -7.99 20.66
C LEU A 19 9.88 -8.23 21.40
N GLU A 20 10.00 -9.34 22.13
CA GLU A 20 11.23 -9.69 22.83
C GLU A 20 12.37 -10.03 21.86
N ALA A 21 12.10 -10.80 20.80
CA ALA A 21 13.06 -11.09 19.76
C ALA A 21 13.54 -9.79 19.08
N SER A 22 12.61 -8.86 18.79
CA SER A 22 12.94 -7.55 18.23
C SER A 22 13.85 -6.74 19.13
N ARG A 23 13.60 -6.71 20.45
CA ARG A 23 14.48 -6.02 21.41
C ARG A 23 15.91 -6.60 21.40
N LYS A 24 16.05 -7.92 21.38
CA LYS A 24 17.35 -8.60 21.29
C LYS A 24 18.09 -8.22 20.01
N ASN A 25 17.38 -8.29 18.85
CA ASN A 25 17.94 -7.93 17.57
C ASN A 25 18.40 -6.47 17.53
N PHE A 26 17.68 -5.53 18.17
CA PHE A 26 18.09 -4.12 18.21
C PHE A 26 19.35 -3.90 19.05
N ILE A 27 19.54 -4.65 20.15
CA ILE A 27 20.77 -4.61 20.94
C ILE A 27 21.97 -5.09 20.10
N GLU A 28 21.81 -6.19 19.36
CA GLU A 28 22.83 -6.71 18.46
C GLU A 28 23.12 -5.73 17.31
N ALA A 29 22.07 -5.15 16.72
CA ALA A 29 22.20 -4.17 15.65
C ALA A 29 22.95 -2.90 16.14
N GLU A 30 22.70 -2.43 17.34
CA GLU A 30 23.41 -1.30 17.95
C GLU A 30 24.90 -1.62 18.16
N ALA A 31 25.23 -2.84 18.58
CA ALA A 31 26.62 -3.27 18.74
C ALA A 31 27.40 -3.34 17.42
N GLN A 32 26.70 -3.67 16.32
CA GLN A 32 27.30 -3.84 14.98
C GLN A 32 27.27 -2.57 14.13
N ASN A 33 26.41 -1.61 14.44
CA ASN A 33 26.17 -0.42 13.63
C ASN A 33 26.27 0.86 14.46
N PRO A 34 27.39 1.60 14.38
CA PRO A 34 27.61 2.80 15.21
C PRO A 34 26.57 3.92 15.03
N TRP A 35 25.86 3.92 13.90
CA TRP A 35 24.81 4.89 13.58
C TRP A 35 23.43 4.52 14.13
N PHE A 36 23.20 3.26 14.53
CA PHE A 36 21.93 2.78 15.05
C PHE A 36 21.92 2.83 16.58
N LYS A 37 20.80 3.21 17.16
CA LYS A 37 20.51 3.15 18.59
C LYS A 37 19.22 2.40 18.81
N SER A 38 19.19 1.47 19.74
CA SER A 38 18.02 0.69 20.08
C SER A 38 16.85 1.56 20.56
N ASP A 39 17.14 2.70 21.18
CA ASP A 39 16.14 3.67 21.65
C ASP A 39 15.52 4.52 20.52
N PHE A 40 15.95 4.37 19.26
CA PHE A 40 15.24 4.93 18.11
C PHE A 40 13.88 4.27 17.88
N VAL A 41 13.69 3.04 18.40
CA VAL A 41 12.46 2.27 18.21
C VAL A 41 11.74 2.08 19.54
N ASP A 42 10.50 2.54 19.63
CA ASP A 42 9.59 2.27 20.74
C ASP A 42 8.72 1.05 20.37
N LEU A 43 8.93 -0.07 21.06
CA LEU A 43 8.16 -1.30 20.84
C LEU A 43 6.96 -1.37 21.76
N LYS A 44 5.77 -1.42 21.17
CA LYS A 44 4.49 -1.50 21.88
C LYS A 44 3.77 -2.81 21.58
N LYS A 45 3.21 -3.43 22.63
CA LYS A 45 2.22 -4.47 22.44
C LYS A 45 0.91 -3.85 21.99
N GLY A 46 0.34 -4.35 20.89
CA GLY A 46 -0.93 -3.83 20.37
C GLY A 46 -1.44 -4.64 19.19
N ASP A 47 -2.70 -4.43 18.89
CA ASP A 47 -3.40 -5.03 17.74
C ASP A 47 -3.46 -4.01 16.61
N ALA A 48 -3.25 -4.47 15.37
CA ALA A 48 -3.38 -3.63 14.18
C ALA A 48 -4.80 -3.08 13.98
N MET A 49 -5.81 -3.76 14.54
CA MET A 49 -7.20 -3.30 14.55
C MET A 49 -7.50 -2.27 15.66
N ASN A 50 -6.55 -2.01 16.56
CA ASN A 50 -6.63 -1.00 17.61
C ASN A 50 -5.22 -0.58 18.04
N LEU A 51 -4.58 0.23 17.21
CA LEU A 51 -3.20 0.64 17.40
C LEU A 51 -3.02 1.51 18.64
N PRO A 52 -2.04 1.20 19.53
CA PRO A 52 -1.72 1.99 20.71
C PRO A 52 -0.95 3.28 20.35
N VAL A 53 -1.50 4.02 19.39
CA VAL A 53 -0.90 5.21 18.75
C VAL A 53 -1.96 6.29 18.65
N GLU A 54 -1.58 7.53 18.91
CA GLU A 54 -2.48 8.69 18.87
C GLU A 54 -2.95 9.02 17.45
N ASN A 55 -4.13 9.65 17.34
CA ASN A 55 -4.65 10.12 16.07
C ASN A 55 -3.71 11.17 15.46
N ASN A 56 -3.55 11.15 14.13
CA ASN A 56 -2.81 12.16 13.38
C ASN A 56 -1.39 12.43 13.94
N SER A 57 -0.69 11.38 14.37
CA SER A 57 0.64 11.49 15.00
C SER A 57 1.78 10.94 14.15
N ILE A 58 1.49 10.13 13.13
CA ILE A 58 2.46 9.38 12.34
C ILE A 58 2.59 9.96 10.92
N ASP A 59 3.81 10.16 10.47
CA ASP A 59 4.08 10.61 9.10
C ASP A 59 4.03 9.47 8.09
N VAL A 60 4.53 8.27 8.49
CA VAL A 60 4.56 7.08 7.64
C VAL A 60 4.18 5.86 8.48
N ALA A 61 3.09 5.19 8.11
CA ALA A 61 2.75 3.86 8.57
C ALA A 61 3.22 2.83 7.54
N ALA A 62 3.79 1.71 7.98
CA ALA A 62 4.29 0.68 7.08
C ALA A 62 3.89 -0.71 7.58
N GLN A 63 3.51 -1.59 6.64
CA GLN A 63 3.29 -3.00 6.91
C GLN A 63 3.76 -3.86 5.72
N ASN A 64 4.06 -5.12 5.99
CA ASN A 64 4.44 -6.10 4.99
C ASN A 64 3.79 -7.45 5.31
N CYS A 65 2.99 -7.98 4.38
CA CYS A 65 2.26 -9.25 4.50
C CYS A 65 1.33 -9.35 5.73
N LEU A 66 0.91 -8.23 6.30
CA LEU A 66 0.00 -8.21 7.44
C LEU A 66 -1.47 -8.30 7.00
N PHE A 67 -1.85 -7.57 5.96
CA PHE A 67 -3.25 -7.44 5.58
C PHE A 67 -3.86 -8.76 5.09
N ASN A 68 -3.06 -9.62 4.49
CA ASN A 68 -3.51 -10.93 3.98
C ASN A 68 -3.81 -11.99 5.06
N ILE A 69 -3.49 -11.73 6.32
CA ILE A 69 -3.88 -12.62 7.42
C ILE A 69 -5.27 -12.30 7.97
N PHE A 70 -5.79 -11.10 7.71
CA PHE A 70 -7.11 -10.68 8.20
C PHE A 70 -8.26 -11.23 7.35
N LYS A 71 -9.42 -11.39 7.99
CA LYS A 71 -10.70 -11.51 7.30
C LYS A 71 -11.18 -10.13 6.86
N ALA A 72 -12.17 -10.09 5.98
CA ALA A 72 -12.58 -8.84 5.31
C ALA A 72 -12.93 -7.68 6.26
N ASP A 73 -13.64 -7.95 7.35
CA ASP A 73 -14.05 -6.89 8.30
C ASP A 73 -12.89 -6.45 9.18
N ASP A 74 -12.05 -7.38 9.62
CA ASP A 74 -10.82 -7.10 10.37
C ASP A 74 -9.84 -6.29 9.53
N LEU A 75 -9.72 -6.62 8.23
CA LEU A 75 -8.89 -5.87 7.29
C LEU A 75 -9.36 -4.43 7.14
N LYS A 76 -10.67 -4.19 7.01
CA LYS A 76 -11.23 -2.82 6.96
C LYS A 76 -10.89 -2.05 8.22
N GLN A 77 -11.01 -2.68 9.38
CA GLN A 77 -10.68 -2.07 10.66
C GLN A 77 -9.18 -1.73 10.75
N ALA A 78 -8.30 -2.65 10.34
CA ALA A 78 -6.85 -2.41 10.33
C ALA A 78 -6.47 -1.26 9.39
N ILE A 79 -7.07 -1.17 8.20
CA ILE A 79 -6.87 -0.06 7.27
C ILE A 79 -7.36 1.26 7.87
N ALA A 80 -8.52 1.27 8.53
CA ALA A 80 -9.06 2.45 9.20
C ALA A 80 -8.15 2.93 10.34
N GLU A 81 -7.55 2.02 11.11
CA GLU A 81 -6.57 2.34 12.14
C GLU A 81 -5.29 2.97 11.55
N MET A 82 -4.77 2.42 10.45
CA MET A 82 -3.64 3.02 9.74
C MET A 82 -3.99 4.45 9.28
N TYR A 83 -5.20 4.66 8.74
CA TYR A 83 -5.66 6.00 8.36
C TYR A 83 -5.79 6.93 9.56
N ARG A 84 -6.33 6.45 10.69
CA ARG A 84 -6.54 7.23 11.91
C ARG A 84 -5.23 7.79 12.45
N VAL A 85 -4.19 6.97 12.55
CA VAL A 85 -2.91 7.38 13.14
C VAL A 85 -2.08 8.30 12.24
N LEU A 86 -2.28 8.24 10.92
CA LEU A 86 -1.57 9.09 9.98
C LEU A 86 -1.98 10.56 10.10
N LYS A 87 -1.00 11.46 10.04
CA LYS A 87 -1.19 12.89 9.86
C LYS A 87 -1.84 13.19 8.51
N PRO A 88 -2.47 14.38 8.33
CA PRO A 88 -2.78 14.87 6.98
C PRO A 88 -1.53 14.83 6.09
N HIS A 89 -1.67 14.35 4.86
CA HIS A 89 -0.58 14.09 3.91
C HIS A 89 0.42 12.99 4.34
N GLY A 90 0.20 12.33 5.47
CA GLY A 90 0.92 11.13 5.87
C GLY A 90 0.57 9.95 4.95
N ARG A 91 1.43 8.93 4.92
CA ARG A 91 1.26 7.81 3.97
C ARG A 91 1.32 6.46 4.65
N LEU A 92 0.45 5.57 4.22
CA LEU A 92 0.56 4.14 4.42
C LEU A 92 1.42 3.56 3.29
N VAL A 93 2.44 2.79 3.63
CA VAL A 93 3.21 1.98 2.67
C VAL A 93 2.94 0.52 2.98
N MET A 94 2.46 -0.22 2.00
CA MET A 94 2.15 -1.64 2.16
C MET A 94 2.78 -2.49 1.06
N SER A 95 3.13 -3.72 1.41
CA SER A 95 3.55 -4.74 0.47
C SER A 95 2.84 -6.05 0.82
N ASP A 96 1.94 -6.50 -0.04
CA ASP A 96 1.12 -7.69 0.16
C ASP A 96 1.00 -8.52 -1.12
N PRO A 97 0.81 -9.84 -1.01
CA PRO A 97 0.34 -10.67 -2.11
C PRO A 97 -1.06 -10.25 -2.60
N THR A 98 -1.23 -10.26 -3.91
CA THR A 98 -2.49 -9.96 -4.62
C THR A 98 -2.73 -11.01 -5.70
N CYS A 99 -3.96 -11.14 -6.17
CA CYS A 99 -4.37 -12.03 -7.26
C CYS A 99 -5.21 -11.27 -8.29
N GLU A 100 -5.32 -11.80 -9.51
CA GLU A 100 -6.16 -11.17 -10.55
C GLU A 100 -7.65 -11.41 -10.29
N GLN A 101 -7.97 -12.63 -9.83
CA GLN A 101 -9.35 -13.06 -9.54
C GLN A 101 -9.49 -13.41 -8.06
N PRO A 102 -10.66 -13.18 -7.45
CA PRO A 102 -10.92 -13.62 -6.08
C PRO A 102 -10.67 -15.11 -5.93
N MET A 103 -9.96 -15.51 -4.89
CA MET A 103 -9.76 -16.94 -4.58
C MET A 103 -11.09 -17.62 -4.26
N ASN A 104 -11.21 -18.90 -4.62
CA ASN A 104 -12.36 -19.70 -4.27
C ASN A 104 -12.47 -19.91 -2.75
N GLU A 105 -13.64 -20.38 -2.29
CA GLU A 105 -13.95 -20.50 -0.88
C GLU A 105 -13.03 -21.51 -0.15
N ALA A 106 -12.62 -22.58 -0.82
CA ALA A 106 -11.73 -23.59 -0.24
C ALA A 106 -10.35 -23.00 0.09
N LEU A 107 -9.78 -22.21 -0.82
CA LEU A 107 -8.51 -21.51 -0.59
C LEU A 107 -8.65 -20.41 0.46
N ARG A 108 -9.74 -19.62 0.44
CA ARG A 108 -9.99 -18.55 1.40
C ARG A 108 -10.10 -19.04 2.83
N ASN A 109 -10.63 -20.24 3.04
CA ASN A 109 -10.85 -20.82 4.37
C ASN A 109 -9.69 -21.71 4.85
N ASP A 110 -8.62 -21.83 4.05
CA ASP A 110 -7.41 -22.58 4.46
C ASP A 110 -6.54 -21.72 5.37
N ASP A 111 -6.54 -22.04 6.67
CA ASP A 111 -5.75 -21.32 7.67
C ASP A 111 -4.24 -21.49 7.48
N ARG A 112 -3.77 -22.58 6.85
CA ARG A 112 -2.35 -22.78 6.54
C ARG A 112 -1.91 -21.81 5.44
N LEU A 113 -2.72 -21.64 4.40
CA LEU A 113 -2.48 -20.67 3.34
C LEU A 113 -2.61 -19.24 3.87
N ARG A 114 -3.49 -19.00 4.85
CA ARG A 114 -3.61 -17.71 5.54
C ARG A 114 -2.34 -17.38 6.30
N ALA A 115 -1.79 -18.30 7.07
CA ALA A 115 -0.52 -18.12 7.77
C ALA A 115 0.66 -17.87 6.80
N LEU A 116 0.55 -18.28 5.55
CA LEU A 116 1.51 -18.00 4.48
C LEU A 116 1.19 -16.73 3.67
N CYS A 117 0.23 -15.92 4.13
CA CYS A 117 -0.26 -14.70 3.47
C CYS A 117 -0.85 -14.95 2.05
N LEU A 118 -1.32 -16.15 1.75
CA LEU A 118 -1.84 -16.50 0.44
C LEU A 118 -3.36 -16.44 0.36
N SER A 119 -4.08 -17.07 1.29
CA SER A 119 -5.55 -17.16 1.23
C SER A 119 -6.28 -15.82 1.40
N GLY A 120 -5.61 -14.82 1.95
CA GLY A 120 -6.11 -13.45 2.07
C GLY A 120 -5.79 -12.55 0.88
N SER A 121 -5.11 -13.07 -0.16
CA SER A 121 -4.80 -12.25 -1.34
C SER A 121 -6.08 -11.79 -2.03
N LEU A 122 -6.17 -10.49 -2.25
CA LEU A 122 -7.31 -9.83 -2.90
C LEU A 122 -6.89 -9.27 -4.26
N PRO A 123 -7.84 -9.10 -5.19
CA PRO A 123 -7.61 -8.29 -6.39
C PRO A 123 -7.18 -6.86 -6.05
N ILE A 124 -6.29 -6.30 -6.85
CA ILE A 124 -5.80 -4.92 -6.64
C ILE A 124 -6.96 -3.92 -6.55
N ALA A 125 -7.99 -4.09 -7.38
CA ALA A 125 -9.18 -3.22 -7.36
C ALA A 125 -9.91 -3.26 -6.01
N GLU A 126 -9.94 -4.40 -5.32
CA GLU A 126 -10.54 -4.50 -3.99
C GLU A 126 -9.67 -3.78 -2.94
N TYR A 127 -8.35 -3.91 -3.01
CA TYR A 127 -7.45 -3.13 -2.15
C TYR A 127 -7.63 -1.62 -2.35
N VAL A 128 -7.63 -1.17 -3.62
CA VAL A 128 -7.85 0.25 -3.96
C VAL A 128 -9.18 0.73 -3.39
N LYS A 129 -10.24 -0.08 -3.54
CA LYS A 129 -11.55 0.26 -2.99
C LYS A 129 -11.53 0.38 -1.46
N MET A 130 -10.91 -0.56 -0.74
CA MET A 130 -10.83 -0.52 0.72
C MET A 130 -10.04 0.70 1.21
N LEU A 131 -8.93 1.04 0.55
CA LEU A 131 -8.16 2.24 0.85
C LEU A 131 -8.95 3.53 0.60
N THR A 132 -9.69 3.57 -0.52
CA THR A 132 -10.58 4.69 -0.84
C THR A 132 -11.70 4.84 0.19
N ASP A 133 -12.36 3.74 0.55
CA ASP A 133 -13.44 3.71 1.54
C ASP A 133 -12.94 4.18 2.92
N ALA A 134 -11.67 3.95 3.26
CA ALA A 134 -11.04 4.44 4.47
C ALA A 134 -10.69 5.94 4.43
N GLY A 135 -10.72 6.57 3.25
CA GLY A 135 -10.52 8.01 3.08
C GLY A 135 -9.21 8.44 2.41
N PHE A 136 -8.39 7.52 1.93
CA PHE A 136 -7.16 7.86 1.20
C PHE A 136 -7.51 8.51 -0.15
N GLY A 137 -7.12 9.79 -0.35
CA GLY A 137 -7.40 10.55 -1.57
C GLY A 137 -6.44 10.26 -2.72
N THR A 138 -5.23 9.76 -2.41
CA THR A 138 -4.20 9.40 -3.40
C THR A 138 -3.68 7.99 -3.14
N ILE A 139 -3.64 7.16 -4.19
CA ILE A 139 -3.16 5.77 -4.12
C ILE A 139 -2.18 5.54 -5.28
N GLU A 140 -0.98 5.08 -4.97
CA GLU A 140 0.09 4.80 -5.93
C GLU A 140 0.43 3.30 -5.91
N ILE A 141 0.23 2.61 -7.02
CA ILE A 141 0.74 1.25 -7.24
C ILE A 141 2.18 1.39 -7.72
N ARG A 142 3.15 1.19 -6.82
CA ARG A 142 4.56 1.47 -7.08
C ARG A 142 5.32 0.32 -7.73
N ALA A 143 4.92 -0.91 -7.40
CA ALA A 143 5.52 -2.10 -8.01
C ALA A 143 4.52 -3.26 -8.04
N ARG A 144 4.70 -4.12 -9.03
CA ARG A 144 4.08 -5.44 -9.15
C ARG A 144 5.18 -6.43 -9.53
N LYS A 145 5.27 -7.54 -8.81
CA LYS A 145 6.30 -8.56 -9.02
C LYS A 145 5.66 -9.95 -8.95
N PRO A 146 5.99 -10.89 -9.83
CA PRO A 146 5.58 -12.29 -9.67
C PRO A 146 6.00 -12.79 -8.28
N TYR A 147 5.08 -13.46 -7.59
CA TYR A 147 5.33 -13.99 -6.25
C TYR A 147 5.19 -15.51 -6.18
N ARG A 148 4.03 -16.05 -6.58
CA ARG A 148 3.75 -17.49 -6.54
C ARG A 148 2.67 -17.89 -7.55
N ILE A 149 2.68 -19.15 -7.92
CA ILE A 149 1.60 -19.80 -8.68
C ILE A 149 0.99 -20.86 -7.78
N LEU A 150 -0.34 -20.84 -7.62
CA LEU A 150 -1.08 -21.96 -7.03
C LEU A 150 -1.61 -22.82 -8.18
N ASP A 151 -1.20 -24.06 -8.21
CA ASP A 151 -1.56 -25.01 -9.26
C ASP A 151 -2.55 -26.07 -8.73
N PRO A 152 -3.40 -26.65 -9.62
CA PRO A 152 -4.41 -27.64 -9.22
C PRO A 152 -3.86 -28.96 -8.68
N VAL A 153 -2.57 -29.22 -8.85
CA VAL A 153 -1.93 -30.46 -8.35
C VAL A 153 -1.69 -30.37 -6.84
N HIS A 154 -1.33 -29.16 -6.36
CA HIS A 154 -0.92 -28.94 -4.96
C HIS A 154 -1.96 -28.18 -4.14
N TYR A 155 -2.92 -27.52 -4.79
CA TYR A 155 -3.89 -26.64 -4.14
C TYR A 155 -5.33 -26.95 -4.60
N PRO A 156 -6.35 -26.75 -3.76
CA PRO A 156 -7.75 -26.98 -4.10
C PRO A 156 -8.29 -25.88 -5.02
N THR A 157 -7.83 -25.86 -6.26
CA THR A 157 -8.25 -24.92 -7.32
C THR A 157 -8.39 -25.69 -8.64
N ASP A 158 -9.26 -25.23 -9.52
CA ASP A 158 -9.47 -25.81 -10.85
C ASP A 158 -8.55 -25.19 -11.91
N GLU A 159 -7.98 -24.02 -11.62
CA GLU A 159 -7.14 -23.24 -12.53
C GLU A 159 -5.83 -22.79 -11.86
N LEU A 160 -4.87 -22.37 -12.70
CA LEU A 160 -3.66 -21.72 -12.20
C LEU A 160 -4.02 -20.35 -11.65
N ILE A 161 -3.66 -20.08 -10.39
CA ILE A 161 -3.82 -18.76 -9.78
C ILE A 161 -2.45 -18.10 -9.68
N TYR A 162 -2.29 -17.01 -10.40
CA TYR A 162 -1.08 -16.19 -10.34
C TYR A 162 -1.18 -15.20 -9.19
N ILE A 163 -0.22 -15.26 -8.29
CA ILE A 163 -0.09 -14.33 -7.17
C ILE A 163 1.09 -13.42 -7.45
N GLU A 164 0.86 -12.13 -7.34
CA GLU A 164 1.87 -11.09 -7.42
C GLU A 164 2.07 -10.47 -6.04
N SER A 165 3.25 -9.94 -5.77
CA SER A 165 3.47 -9.00 -4.67
C SER A 165 3.30 -7.58 -5.21
N ILE A 166 2.49 -6.77 -4.54
CA ILE A 166 2.33 -5.35 -4.85
C ILE A 166 3.01 -4.48 -3.80
N GLU A 167 3.51 -3.34 -4.24
CA GLU A 167 3.93 -2.25 -3.35
C GLU A 167 3.01 -1.06 -3.59
N VAL A 168 2.32 -0.62 -2.55
CA VAL A 168 1.34 0.47 -2.62
C VAL A 168 1.69 1.55 -1.61
N ALA A 169 1.59 2.81 -2.02
CA ALA A 169 1.51 3.93 -1.09
C ALA A 169 0.12 4.56 -1.18
N ALA A 170 -0.56 4.65 -0.04
CA ALA A 170 -1.83 5.36 0.08
C ALA A 170 -1.61 6.61 0.94
N ILE A 171 -1.94 7.79 0.41
CA ILE A 171 -1.65 9.07 1.03
C ILE A 171 -2.96 9.66 1.58
N LYS A 172 -2.91 10.13 2.83
CA LYS A 172 -4.03 10.76 3.51
C LYS A 172 -4.24 12.20 3.02
N ASP A 173 -4.38 12.32 1.69
CA ASP A 173 -4.80 13.57 1.06
C ASP A 173 -6.32 13.73 1.15
N PRO A 174 -6.84 14.96 1.08
CA PRO A 174 -8.27 15.18 0.93
C PRO A 174 -8.82 14.42 -0.28
N MET A 175 -9.97 13.78 -0.12
CA MET A 175 -10.65 13.09 -1.22
C MET A 175 -11.13 14.12 -2.25
N PRO A 176 -10.68 14.04 -3.52
CA PRO A 176 -11.22 14.90 -4.58
C PRO A 176 -12.71 14.63 -4.83
N GLU A 177 -13.46 15.65 -5.27
CA GLU A 177 -14.91 15.54 -5.56
C GLU A 177 -15.24 14.45 -6.59
N ASP A 178 -14.34 14.24 -7.56
CA ASP A 178 -14.45 13.24 -8.62
C ASP A 178 -13.82 11.88 -8.28
N GLY A 179 -13.54 11.63 -6.99
CA GLY A 179 -12.96 10.40 -6.47
C GLY A 179 -11.44 10.43 -6.34
N PRO A 180 -10.82 9.32 -5.88
CA PRO A 180 -9.41 9.26 -5.56
C PRO A 180 -8.52 9.41 -6.80
N CYS A 181 -7.29 9.88 -6.60
CA CYS A 181 -6.23 9.81 -7.58
C CYS A 181 -5.49 8.48 -7.46
N VAL A 182 -5.74 7.55 -8.39
CA VAL A 182 -5.09 6.24 -8.44
C VAL A 182 -4.02 6.24 -9.54
N PHE A 183 -2.76 6.06 -9.14
CA PHE A 183 -1.62 6.01 -10.05
C PHE A 183 -1.21 4.55 -10.27
N THR A 184 -1.39 4.07 -11.50
CA THR A 184 -1.03 2.70 -11.92
C THR A 184 0.21 2.65 -12.81
N GLY A 185 0.98 3.75 -12.86
CA GLY A 185 2.17 3.88 -13.71
C GLY A 185 1.91 4.50 -15.07
N LYS A 186 0.74 5.13 -15.28
CA LYS A 186 0.45 5.86 -16.50
C LYS A 186 1.18 7.19 -16.54
N ALA A 187 1.58 7.61 -17.75
CA ALA A 187 2.15 8.91 -18.03
C ALA A 187 1.49 9.52 -19.26
N ALA A 188 1.48 10.84 -19.35
CA ALA A 188 1.09 11.56 -20.56
C ALA A 188 2.24 12.41 -21.08
N ILE A 189 2.31 12.57 -22.40
CA ILE A 189 3.28 13.42 -23.10
C ILE A 189 2.53 14.27 -24.11
N TYR A 190 2.83 15.56 -24.13
CA TYR A 190 2.30 16.50 -25.13
C TYR A 190 3.34 16.78 -26.20
N TYR A 191 2.94 16.66 -27.48
CA TYR A 191 3.76 16.90 -28.67
C TYR A 191 3.24 18.00 -29.59
N GLY A 192 2.25 18.79 -29.17
CA GLY A 192 1.62 19.83 -29.97
C GLY A 192 2.53 21.01 -30.32
N SER A 193 1.97 22.03 -30.94
CA SER A 193 2.70 23.22 -31.44
C SER A 193 3.14 24.14 -30.29
N GLU A 194 2.31 24.24 -29.24
CA GLU A 194 2.53 25.14 -28.11
C GLU A 194 3.58 24.59 -27.15
N ASP A 195 4.09 25.41 -26.23
CA ASP A 195 5.08 25.00 -25.23
C ASP A 195 4.48 24.06 -24.16
N TYR A 196 3.18 24.12 -23.95
CA TYR A 196 2.45 23.29 -23.01
C TYR A 196 0.99 23.10 -23.40
N PHE A 197 0.35 22.11 -22.83
CA PHE A 197 -1.09 21.91 -22.82
C PHE A 197 -1.61 21.98 -21.39
N ASP A 198 -2.67 22.76 -21.16
CA ASP A 198 -3.38 22.86 -19.89
C ASP A 198 -4.79 22.25 -20.08
N ASP A 199 -5.15 21.27 -19.25
CA ASP A 199 -6.47 20.64 -19.27
C ASP A 199 -7.56 21.46 -18.57
N ASN A 200 -7.20 22.62 -17.99
CA ASN A 200 -8.04 23.46 -17.16
C ASN A 200 -8.61 22.74 -15.91
N LYS A 201 -8.00 21.63 -15.50
CA LYS A 201 -8.34 20.85 -14.31
C LYS A 201 -7.15 20.68 -13.36
N GLY A 202 -6.10 21.46 -13.60
CA GLY A 202 -4.90 21.49 -12.77
C GLY A 202 -3.74 20.65 -13.30
N HIS A 203 -3.82 20.10 -14.52
CA HIS A 203 -2.72 19.36 -15.13
C HIS A 203 -2.13 20.15 -16.29
N VAL A 204 -0.83 20.46 -16.20
CA VAL A 204 -0.06 21.12 -17.25
C VAL A 204 0.95 20.12 -17.82
N LEU A 205 0.79 19.76 -19.07
CA LEU A 205 1.70 18.89 -19.82
C LEU A 205 2.70 19.77 -20.58
N LEU A 206 3.94 19.80 -20.15
CA LEU A 206 5.01 20.49 -20.87
C LEU A 206 5.37 19.70 -22.12
N LYS A 207 5.68 20.42 -23.20
CA LYS A 207 6.04 19.83 -24.49
C LYS A 207 7.22 18.87 -24.37
N ASN A 208 7.07 17.68 -24.92
CA ASN A 208 8.07 16.60 -24.95
C ASN A 208 8.51 16.11 -23.56
N GLN A 209 7.75 16.38 -22.49
CA GLN A 209 8.08 15.91 -21.14
C GLN A 209 7.00 14.94 -20.65
N PRO A 210 7.37 13.69 -20.28
CA PRO A 210 6.42 12.79 -19.66
C PRO A 210 6.07 13.26 -18.25
N ILE A 211 4.79 13.23 -17.90
CA ILE A 211 4.28 13.49 -16.57
C ILE A 211 3.46 12.29 -16.10
N ALA A 212 3.70 11.83 -14.87
CA ALA A 212 2.87 10.79 -14.28
C ALA A 212 1.45 11.33 -14.03
N ILE A 213 0.45 10.56 -14.43
CA ILE A 213 -0.97 10.92 -14.29
C ILE A 213 -1.76 9.78 -13.63
N CYS A 214 -2.81 10.12 -12.90
CA CYS A 214 -3.72 9.12 -12.35
C CYS A 214 -4.66 8.57 -13.43
N ASP A 215 -5.31 7.46 -13.14
CA ASP A 215 -6.16 6.74 -14.10
C ASP A 215 -7.33 7.58 -14.62
N LYS A 216 -7.96 8.40 -13.76
CA LYS A 216 -9.05 9.30 -14.18
C LYS A 216 -8.57 10.42 -15.10
N THR A 217 -7.38 10.99 -14.84
CA THR A 217 -6.76 11.98 -15.72
C THR A 217 -6.41 11.36 -17.06
N ALA A 218 -5.85 10.14 -17.08
CA ALA A 218 -5.56 9.41 -18.31
C ALA A 218 -6.83 9.20 -19.15
N ALA A 219 -7.93 8.77 -18.52
CA ALA A 219 -9.22 8.60 -19.19
C ALA A 219 -9.77 9.92 -19.75
N ALA A 220 -9.65 11.02 -18.98
CA ALA A 220 -10.09 12.34 -19.41
C ALA A 220 -9.28 12.85 -20.61
N LEU A 221 -7.95 12.70 -20.60
CA LEU A 221 -7.09 13.10 -21.72
C LEU A 221 -7.37 12.27 -22.98
N GLN A 222 -7.57 10.97 -22.85
CA GLN A 222 -7.95 10.09 -23.95
C GLN A 222 -9.31 10.50 -24.57
N ALA A 223 -10.27 10.90 -23.75
CA ALA A 223 -11.58 11.35 -24.20
C ALA A 223 -11.55 12.65 -25.02
N LEU A 224 -10.47 13.44 -24.95
CA LEU A 224 -10.29 14.62 -25.81
C LEU A 224 -10.08 14.27 -27.28
N GLY A 225 -9.67 13.03 -27.60
CA GLY A 225 -9.41 12.58 -28.97
C GLY A 225 -8.31 13.36 -29.68
N ARG A 226 -7.32 13.88 -28.95
CA ARG A 226 -6.22 14.69 -29.48
C ARG A 226 -5.07 13.78 -29.94
N ASP A 227 -4.57 13.98 -31.15
CA ASP A 227 -3.45 13.22 -31.71
C ASP A 227 -2.07 13.68 -31.19
N ASP A 228 -2.02 14.85 -30.54
CA ASP A 228 -0.80 15.45 -29.98
C ASP A 228 -0.59 15.19 -28.48
N ILE A 229 -1.45 14.37 -27.84
CA ILE A 229 -1.29 13.87 -26.48
C ILE A 229 -1.24 12.36 -26.52
N TYR A 230 -0.14 11.82 -26.04
CA TYR A 230 0.09 10.38 -25.96
C TYR A 230 0.15 9.94 -24.51
#